data_8e6c7525a3cd4ab7514eb8e9763f040e
#
_entry.id   8e6c7525a3cd4ab7514eb8e9763f040e
#
_cell.length_a   1.000
_cell.length_b   1.000
_cell.length_c   1.000
_cell.angle_alpha   90.00
_cell.angle_beta   90.00
_cell.angle_gamma   90.00
#
_symmetry.space_group_name_H-M   'P 1'
#
loop_
_entity.id
_entity.type
_entity.pdbx_description
1 polymer ?
#
loop_
_entity_poly.entity_id
_entity_poly.type
_entity_poly.pdbx_seq_one_letter_code
_entity_poly.pdbx_strand_id
1 'polypeptide(L)'
;MAETIQKPTRERILDAANKLFYTEGIRAVSVDAIAEKAGITKKSLYYHFKSKDELIAGYLASRDQPNLAAFSRWFDEADGDIADKTEAMFRQVAQNARHPKWRGCGFIRTAAELANMPGHPAVTVGAQHKKKFEGWLC
;
A
#
# COMPACT_ATOMS: atom_id res chain seq x y z
N MET A 1 33.39 -9.87 5.59
CA MET A 1 32.02 -9.75 6.17
C MET A 1 31.23 -8.79 5.34
N ALA A 2 30.12 -9.22 4.78
CA ALA A 2 29.23 -8.28 4.13
C ALA A 2 28.56 -7.43 5.21
N GLU A 3 28.80 -6.13 5.20
CA GLU A 3 28.00 -5.19 6.00
C GLU A 3 26.56 -5.30 5.52
N THR A 4 25.69 -5.80 6.36
CA THR A 4 24.26 -5.80 6.11
C THR A 4 23.82 -4.34 6.20
N ILE A 5 23.65 -3.68 5.05
CA ILE A 5 23.11 -2.31 4.99
C ILE A 5 21.68 -2.40 5.52
N GLN A 6 21.47 -1.89 6.74
CA GLN A 6 20.17 -1.84 7.35
C GLN A 6 19.31 -0.80 6.60
N LYS A 7 18.05 -1.16 6.25
CA LYS A 7 17.12 -0.22 5.64
C LYS A 7 16.95 1.03 6.50
N PRO A 8 16.77 2.20 5.87
CA PRO A 8 16.44 3.43 6.61
C PRO A 8 15.24 3.22 7.55
N THR A 9 15.27 3.88 8.70
CA THR A 9 14.22 3.72 9.73
C THR A 9 12.83 4.01 9.17
N ARG A 10 12.68 5.06 8.36
CA ARG A 10 11.39 5.39 7.74
C ARG A 10 10.84 4.25 6.89
N GLU A 11 11.67 3.61 6.09
CA GLU A 11 11.27 2.46 5.27
C GLU A 11 10.91 1.25 6.13
N ARG A 12 11.61 1.01 7.22
CA ARG A 12 11.29 -0.06 8.16
C ARG A 12 9.92 0.14 8.79
N ILE A 13 9.59 1.37 9.13
CA ILE A 13 8.26 1.75 9.64
C ILE A 13 7.18 1.47 8.59
N LEU A 14 7.40 1.90 7.36
CA LEU A 14 6.45 1.70 6.26
C LEU A 14 6.28 0.21 5.92
N ASP A 15 7.33 -0.58 5.95
CA ASP A 15 7.25 -2.04 5.76
C ASP A 15 6.41 -2.71 6.84
N ALA A 16 6.63 -2.34 8.10
CA ALA A 16 5.85 -2.84 9.24
C ALA A 16 4.39 -2.41 9.14
N ALA A 17 4.14 -1.13 8.82
CA ALA A 17 2.81 -0.59 8.64
C ALA A 17 2.06 -1.29 7.49
N ASN A 18 2.74 -1.53 6.36
CA ASN A 18 2.16 -2.24 5.23
C ASN A 18 1.68 -3.64 5.62
N LYS A 19 2.51 -4.39 6.32
CA LYS A 19 2.15 -5.75 6.74
C LYS A 19 0.96 -5.76 7.70
N LEU A 20 0.96 -4.89 8.69
CA LEU A 20 -0.08 -4.85 9.72
C LEU A 20 -1.38 -4.22 9.20
N PHE A 21 -1.31 -3.06 8.57
CA PHE A 21 -2.50 -2.39 8.03
C PHE A 21 -3.17 -3.20 6.94
N TYR A 22 -2.41 -3.82 6.07
CA TYR A 22 -2.97 -4.66 5.01
C TYR A 22 -3.65 -5.91 5.56
N THR A 23 -3.06 -6.56 6.56
CA THR A 23 -3.61 -7.79 7.14
C THR A 23 -4.81 -7.53 8.04
N GLU A 24 -4.75 -6.50 8.89
CA GLU A 24 -5.71 -6.29 9.98
C GLU A 24 -6.61 -5.07 9.80
N GLY A 25 -6.31 -4.19 8.85
CA GLY A 25 -6.99 -2.91 8.67
C GLY A 25 -6.37 -1.80 9.53
N ILE A 26 -6.67 -0.55 9.18
CA ILE A 26 -6.02 0.61 9.82
C ILE A 26 -6.50 0.87 11.25
N ARG A 27 -7.75 0.54 11.57
CA ARG A 27 -8.31 0.80 12.90
C ARG A 27 -7.82 -0.19 13.96
N ALA A 28 -7.64 -1.44 13.57
CA ALA A 28 -7.24 -2.51 14.49
C ALA A 28 -5.76 -2.44 14.91
N VAL A 29 -4.94 -1.70 14.19
CA VAL A 29 -3.49 -1.66 14.40
C VAL A 29 -3.09 -0.40 15.16
N SER A 30 -2.37 -0.58 16.27
CA SER A 30 -1.82 0.53 17.05
C SER A 30 -0.46 0.97 16.53
N VAL A 31 -0.09 2.22 16.82
CA VAL A 31 1.26 2.74 16.56
C VAL A 31 2.31 1.94 17.33
N ASP A 32 1.99 1.51 18.56
CA ASP A 32 2.87 0.66 19.38
C ASP A 32 3.20 -0.67 18.68
N ALA A 33 2.20 -1.32 18.09
CA ALA A 33 2.40 -2.57 17.36
C ALA A 33 3.31 -2.38 16.13
N ILE A 34 3.17 -1.26 15.44
CA ILE A 34 4.02 -0.94 14.28
C ILE A 34 5.47 -0.68 14.72
N ALA A 35 5.66 0.10 15.78
CA ALA A 35 6.99 0.36 16.33
C ALA A 35 7.69 -0.93 16.76
N GLU A 36 6.99 -1.81 17.46
CA GLU A 36 7.49 -3.11 17.89
C GLU A 36 7.90 -3.97 16.68
N LYS A 37 7.04 -4.07 15.69
CA LYS A 37 7.34 -4.84 14.47
C LYS A 37 8.52 -4.28 13.69
N ALA A 38 8.66 -2.96 13.65
CA ALA A 38 9.79 -2.29 13.00
C ALA A 38 11.09 -2.37 13.80
N GLY A 39 11.03 -2.81 15.06
CA GLY A 39 12.19 -2.90 15.95
C GLY A 39 12.71 -1.54 16.40
N ILE A 40 11.82 -0.58 16.62
CA ILE A 40 12.15 0.79 17.06
C ILE A 40 11.28 1.22 18.24
N THR A 41 11.65 2.33 18.87
CA THR A 41 10.84 2.93 19.91
C THR A 41 9.68 3.73 19.30
N LYS A 42 8.61 3.90 20.07
CA LYS A 42 7.49 4.77 19.71
C LYS A 42 7.93 6.22 19.46
N LYS A 43 8.89 6.71 20.26
CA LYS A 43 9.49 8.04 20.10
C LYS A 43 10.17 8.16 18.72
N SER A 44 10.95 7.16 18.31
CA SER A 44 11.59 7.14 17.00
C SER A 44 10.56 7.13 15.87
N LEU A 45 9.47 6.37 16.02
CA LEU A 45 8.38 6.37 15.05
C LEU A 45 7.78 7.77 14.88
N TYR A 46 7.43 8.44 15.98
CA TYR A 46 6.86 9.79 15.93
C TYR A 46 7.83 10.87 15.44
N TYR A 47 9.12 10.60 15.47
CA TYR A 47 10.09 11.45 14.79
C TYR A 47 9.89 11.49 13.28
N HIS A 48 9.52 10.34 12.68
CA HIS A 48 9.30 10.20 11.23
C HIS A 48 7.87 10.49 10.79
N PHE A 49 6.89 10.16 11.62
CA PHE A 49 5.46 10.35 11.34
C PHE A 49 4.80 10.98 12.57
N LYS A 50 4.29 12.20 12.42
CA LYS A 50 3.80 12.99 13.56
C LYS A 50 2.51 12.44 14.18
N SER A 51 1.74 11.64 13.43
CA SER A 51 0.48 11.07 13.88
C SER A 51 0.23 9.72 13.19
N LYS A 52 -0.70 8.95 13.73
CA LYS A 52 -1.17 7.71 13.07
C LYS A 52 -1.79 8.03 11.70
N ASP A 53 -2.51 9.13 11.59
CA ASP A 53 -3.13 9.56 10.33
C ASP A 53 -2.08 9.84 9.24
N GLU A 54 -0.99 10.51 9.61
CA GLU A 54 0.14 10.76 8.72
C GLU A 54 0.83 9.44 8.31
N LEU A 55 0.96 8.49 9.25
CA LEU A 55 1.50 7.17 8.98
C LEU A 55 0.62 6.38 8.00
N ILE A 56 -0.69 6.43 8.15
CA ILE A 56 -1.64 5.78 7.24
C ILE A 56 -1.51 6.38 5.83
N ALA A 57 -1.45 7.69 5.72
CA ALA A 57 -1.23 8.37 4.43
C ALA A 57 0.11 7.97 3.80
N GLY A 58 1.17 7.90 4.58
CA GLY A 58 2.50 7.45 4.14
C GLY A 58 2.50 5.99 3.68
N TYR A 59 1.79 5.13 4.40
CA TYR A 59 1.58 3.73 4.01
C TYR A 59 0.93 3.63 2.62
N LEU A 60 -0.18 4.32 2.39
CA LEU A 60 -0.84 4.30 1.08
C LEU A 60 0.05 4.89 -0.02
N ALA A 61 0.69 6.01 0.23
CA ALA A 61 1.61 6.63 -0.72
C ALA A 61 2.75 5.68 -1.13
N SER A 62 3.26 4.89 -0.19
CA SER A 62 4.31 3.90 -0.46
C SER A 62 3.85 2.76 -1.36
N ARG A 63 2.54 2.52 -1.48
CA ARG A 63 1.95 1.46 -2.32
C ARG A 63 1.52 1.96 -3.70
N ASP A 64 1.55 3.26 -3.94
CA ASP A 64 1.09 3.86 -5.19
C ASP A 64 1.88 3.33 -6.40
N GLN A 65 3.18 3.53 -6.43
CA GLN A 65 4.04 3.09 -7.53
C GLN A 65 4.11 1.57 -7.70
N PRO A 66 4.30 0.76 -6.64
CA PRO A 66 4.29 -0.70 -6.78
C PRO A 66 3.01 -1.25 -7.41
N ASN A 67 1.84 -0.70 -7.04
CA ASN A 67 0.57 -1.14 -7.59
C ASN A 67 0.43 -0.77 -9.07
N LEU A 68 0.71 0.48 -9.43
CA LEU A 68 0.66 0.94 -10.81
C LEU A 68 1.68 0.21 -11.70
N ALA A 69 2.89 0.01 -11.20
CA ALA A 69 3.94 -0.72 -11.91
C ALA A 69 3.55 -2.19 -12.18
N ALA A 70 2.85 -2.83 -11.23
CA ALA A 70 2.38 -4.20 -11.41
C ALA A 70 1.36 -4.30 -12.55
N PHE A 71 0.36 -3.42 -12.58
CA PHE A 71 -0.64 -3.39 -13.65
C PHE A 71 0.00 -3.12 -15.01
N SER A 72 0.90 -2.15 -15.08
CA SER A 72 1.63 -1.82 -16.31
C SER A 72 2.44 -3.01 -16.82
N ARG A 73 3.18 -3.67 -15.93
CA ARG A 73 3.98 -4.85 -16.28
C ARG A 73 3.11 -5.99 -16.80
N TRP A 74 2.01 -6.31 -16.13
CA TRP A 74 1.11 -7.38 -16.57
C TRP A 74 0.52 -7.11 -17.95
N PHE A 75 0.19 -5.85 -18.21
CA PHE A 75 -0.30 -5.44 -19.53
C PHE A 75 0.79 -5.53 -20.59
N ASP A 76 1.98 -5.00 -20.32
CA ASP A 76 3.08 -4.92 -21.29
C ASP A 76 3.65 -6.31 -21.63
N GLU A 77 3.72 -7.22 -20.65
CA GLU A 77 4.24 -8.57 -20.83
C GLU A 77 3.25 -9.52 -21.55
N ALA A 78 1.98 -9.16 -21.64
CA ALA A 78 0.98 -9.97 -22.31
C ALA A 78 1.04 -9.80 -23.83
N ASP A 79 0.77 -10.89 -24.55
CA ASP A 79 0.68 -10.90 -26.01
C ASP A 79 -0.76 -10.63 -26.48
N GLY A 80 -0.89 -10.18 -27.72
CA GLY A 80 -2.17 -9.96 -28.36
C GLY A 80 -2.57 -8.48 -28.47
N ASP A 81 -3.85 -8.26 -28.72
CA ASP A 81 -4.41 -6.90 -28.80
C ASP A 81 -4.75 -6.31 -27.42
N ILE A 82 -5.34 -5.13 -27.38
CA ILE A 82 -5.69 -4.43 -26.14
C ILE A 82 -6.64 -5.29 -25.29
N ALA A 83 -7.58 -6.00 -25.92
CA ALA A 83 -8.52 -6.85 -25.20
C ALA A 83 -7.81 -8.02 -24.53
N ASP A 84 -6.92 -8.70 -25.25
CA ASP A 84 -6.12 -9.81 -24.74
C ASP A 84 -5.23 -9.37 -23.57
N LYS A 85 -4.58 -8.23 -23.69
CA LYS A 85 -3.70 -7.65 -22.66
C LYS A 85 -4.50 -7.25 -21.42
N THR A 86 -5.67 -6.67 -21.60
CA THR A 86 -6.58 -6.31 -20.50
C THR A 86 -7.06 -7.56 -19.77
N GLU A 87 -7.46 -8.59 -20.50
CA GLU A 87 -7.86 -9.88 -19.92
C GLU A 87 -6.71 -10.50 -19.11
N ALA A 88 -5.50 -10.50 -19.65
CA ALA A 88 -4.31 -11.01 -18.97
C ALA A 88 -4.05 -10.30 -17.64
N MET A 89 -4.23 -8.98 -17.61
CA MET A 89 -4.09 -8.16 -16.41
C MET A 89 -5.09 -8.60 -15.31
N PHE A 90 -6.36 -8.78 -15.68
CA PHE A 90 -7.40 -9.24 -14.73
C PHE A 90 -7.18 -10.70 -14.29
N ARG A 91 -6.63 -11.54 -15.14
CA ARG A 91 -6.23 -12.91 -14.77
C ARG A 91 -5.16 -12.91 -13.69
N GLN A 92 -4.21 -11.99 -13.74
CA GLN A 92 -3.20 -11.83 -12.68
C GLN A 92 -3.83 -11.37 -11.35
N VAL A 93 -4.79 -10.46 -11.40
CA VAL A 93 -5.56 -10.07 -10.20
C VAL A 93 -6.27 -11.30 -9.61
N ALA A 94 -6.94 -12.08 -10.44
CA ALA A 94 -7.64 -13.30 -10.00
C ALA A 94 -6.68 -14.34 -9.41
N GLN A 95 -5.49 -14.49 -10.00
CA GLN A 95 -4.46 -15.39 -9.48
C GLN A 95 -3.94 -14.94 -8.12
N ASN A 96 -3.66 -13.64 -7.97
CA ASN A 96 -3.24 -13.07 -6.69
C ASN A 96 -4.31 -13.25 -5.60
N ALA A 97 -5.60 -13.14 -5.98
CA ALA A 97 -6.73 -13.31 -5.07
C ALA A 97 -6.84 -14.73 -4.48
N ARG A 98 -6.18 -15.71 -5.06
CA ARG A 98 -6.10 -17.08 -4.53
C ARG A 98 -5.10 -17.23 -3.38
N HIS A 99 -4.20 -16.25 -3.22
CA HIS A 99 -3.21 -16.32 -2.15
C HIS A 99 -3.90 -16.19 -0.78
N PRO A 100 -3.57 -17.07 0.21
CA PRO A 100 -4.27 -17.03 1.51
C PRO A 100 -4.11 -15.73 2.29
N LYS A 101 -3.07 -14.96 2.02
CA LYS A 101 -2.83 -13.64 2.64
C LYS A 101 -3.46 -12.48 1.88
N TRP A 102 -4.08 -12.73 0.74
CA TRP A 102 -4.73 -11.67 -0.04
C TRP A 102 -5.93 -11.10 0.71
N ARG A 103 -6.01 -9.78 0.78
CA ARG A 103 -7.06 -9.04 1.51
C ARG A 103 -7.74 -7.99 0.63
N GLY A 104 -7.59 -8.08 -0.68
CA GLY A 104 -8.11 -7.10 -1.61
C GLY A 104 -7.17 -5.92 -1.84
N CYS A 105 -7.72 -4.83 -2.33
CA CYS A 105 -6.98 -3.60 -2.59
C CYS A 105 -6.87 -2.77 -1.30
N GLY A 106 -5.65 -2.48 -0.86
CA GLY A 106 -5.40 -1.68 0.33
C GLY A 106 -5.98 -0.26 0.23
N PHE A 107 -6.00 0.33 -0.95
CA PHE A 107 -6.59 1.67 -1.18
C PHE A 107 -8.11 1.66 -0.97
N ILE A 108 -8.81 0.68 -1.52
CA ILE A 108 -10.28 0.57 -1.39
C ILE A 108 -10.65 0.26 0.06
N ARG A 109 -9.95 -0.66 0.70
CA ARG A 109 -10.21 -1.01 2.10
C ARG A 109 -9.99 0.16 3.03
N THR A 110 -8.90 0.90 2.85
CA THR A 110 -8.61 2.09 3.64
C THR A 110 -9.64 3.18 3.40
N ALA A 111 -10.04 3.41 2.16
CA ALA A 111 -11.11 4.36 1.83
C ALA A 111 -12.44 4.00 2.52
N ALA A 112 -12.78 2.71 2.58
CA ALA A 112 -13.99 2.25 3.26
C ALA A 112 -13.92 2.50 4.77
N GLU A 113 -12.79 2.24 5.42
CA GLU A 113 -12.59 2.53 6.84
C GLU A 113 -12.64 4.03 7.16
N LEU A 114 -12.29 4.88 6.20
CA LEU A 114 -12.26 6.35 6.35
C LEU A 114 -13.49 7.05 5.76
N ALA A 115 -14.55 6.31 5.42
CA ALA A 115 -15.75 6.86 4.77
C ALA A 115 -16.38 8.04 5.55
N ASN A 116 -16.30 8.01 6.88
CA ASN A 116 -16.80 9.06 7.75
C ASN A 116 -15.77 10.13 8.13
N MET A 117 -14.59 10.10 7.51
CA MET A 117 -13.48 11.01 7.82
C MET A 117 -12.92 11.65 6.54
N PRO A 118 -13.73 12.47 5.81
CA PRO A 118 -13.34 12.99 4.50
C PRO A 118 -12.11 13.91 4.54
N GLY A 119 -11.78 14.50 5.70
CA GLY A 119 -10.59 15.32 5.90
C GLY A 119 -9.32 14.54 6.23
N HIS A 120 -9.38 13.21 6.34
CA HIS A 120 -8.21 12.40 6.64
C HIS A 120 -7.19 12.46 5.50
N PRO A 121 -5.88 12.65 5.78
CA PRO A 121 -4.87 12.80 4.73
C PRO A 121 -4.77 11.60 3.78
N ALA A 122 -5.05 10.39 4.25
CA ALA A 122 -5.05 9.19 3.40
C ALA A 122 -6.14 9.20 2.33
N VAL A 123 -7.23 9.93 2.55
CA VAL A 123 -8.31 10.07 1.55
C VAL A 123 -7.79 10.76 0.28
N THR A 124 -7.00 11.80 0.44
CA THR A 124 -6.36 12.51 -0.69
C THR A 124 -5.40 11.58 -1.44
N VAL A 125 -4.59 10.82 -0.73
CA VAL A 125 -3.66 9.85 -1.33
C VAL A 125 -4.41 8.81 -2.15
N GLY A 126 -5.48 8.24 -1.62
CA GLY A 126 -6.32 7.27 -2.33
C GLY A 126 -6.98 7.85 -3.58
N ALA A 127 -7.49 9.08 -3.50
CA ALA A 127 -8.08 9.77 -4.65
C ALA A 127 -7.04 10.03 -5.76
N GLN A 128 -5.84 10.44 -5.39
CA GLN A 128 -4.75 10.65 -6.35
C GLN A 128 -4.32 9.34 -7.01
N HIS A 129 -4.28 8.24 -6.27
CA HIS A 129 -3.98 6.91 -6.83
C HIS A 129 -5.00 6.51 -7.90
N LYS A 130 -6.28 6.70 -7.62
CA LYS A 130 -7.36 6.43 -8.59
C LYS A 130 -7.23 7.26 -9.86
N LYS A 131 -6.90 8.54 -9.73
CA LYS A 131 -6.67 9.43 -10.88
C LYS A 131 -5.49 8.97 -11.73
N LYS A 132 -4.39 8.55 -11.11
CA LYS A 132 -3.24 8.02 -11.83
C LYS A 132 -3.58 6.75 -12.58
N PHE A 133 -4.34 5.86 -11.96
CA PHE A 133 -4.78 4.60 -12.58
C PHE A 133 -5.72 4.88 -13.76
N GLU A 134 -6.68 5.79 -13.60
CA GLU A 134 -7.57 6.24 -14.67
C GLU A 134 -6.77 6.82 -15.85
N GLY A 135 -5.82 7.72 -15.57
CA GLY A 135 -4.95 8.31 -16.59
C GLY A 135 -4.09 7.27 -17.33
N TRP A 136 -3.67 6.22 -16.62
CA TRP A 136 -2.95 5.12 -17.26
C TRP A 136 -3.84 4.28 -18.18
N LEU A 137 -5.11 4.06 -17.81
CA LEU A 137 -6.09 3.32 -18.62
C LEU A 137 -6.50 4.07 -19.89
N CYS A 138 -6.52 5.39 -19.86
CA CYS A 138 -6.88 6.23 -20.99
C CYS A 138 -5.67 6.49 -21.91
#